data_71771ec3ce43a8551912a2d682600d55
#
_entry.id   71771ec3ce43a8551912a2d682600d55
#
_cell.length_a   1.000
_cell.length_b   1.000
_cell.length_c   1.000
_cell.angle_alpha   90.00
_cell.angle_beta   90.00
_cell.angle_gamma   90.00
#
_symmetry.space_group_name_H-M   'P 1'
#
loop_
_entity.id
_entity.type
_entity.pdbx_description
1 polymer ?
#
loop_
_entity_poly.entity_id
_entity_poly.type
_entity_poly.pdbx_seq_one_letter_code
_entity_poly.pdbx_strand_id
1 'polypeptide(L)'
;MDNVSIWAIVDAAAEPDIFTMLDTLDPPHACLYAEPVTDEILGVAPFLILATPDVLAWLKVRRPPWGILLESQASMTTLRQHLRKYLHVLLPGEKTPVYFRFYDPRNIWPLISVLSPWELHSFLGPINAI
;
A
#
# COMPACT_ATOMS: atom_id res chain seq x y z
N MET A 1 18.28 14.42 11.67
CA MET A 1 18.41 13.92 10.29
C MET A 1 17.15 13.16 9.93
N ASP A 2 16.63 13.50 8.77
CA ASP A 2 15.39 12.92 8.30
C ASP A 2 15.62 11.53 7.75
N ASN A 3 15.15 10.52 8.46
CA ASN A 3 15.27 9.13 8.03
C ASN A 3 14.07 8.76 7.17
N VAL A 4 14.27 8.83 5.86
CA VAL A 4 13.28 8.36 4.91
C VAL A 4 13.43 6.85 4.78
N SER A 5 12.33 6.14 4.97
CA SER A 5 12.27 4.70 4.75
C SER A 5 11.52 4.39 3.47
N ILE A 6 11.87 3.27 2.86
CA ILE A 6 11.14 2.73 1.72
C ILE A 6 10.13 1.73 2.24
N TRP A 7 8.91 1.85 1.78
CA TRP A 7 7.80 0.97 2.13
C TRP A 7 7.23 0.34 0.87
N ALA A 8 6.78 -0.90 0.99
CA ALA A 8 6.06 -1.57 -0.08
C ALA A 8 4.60 -1.73 0.34
N ILE A 9 3.68 -1.53 -0.60
CA ILE A 9 2.31 -2.00 -0.44
C ILE A 9 2.15 -3.13 -1.42
N VAL A 10 1.98 -4.36 -0.90
CA VAL A 10 1.91 -5.56 -1.70
C VAL A 10 0.50 -6.14 -1.63
N ASP A 11 -0.07 -6.39 -2.80
CA ASP A 11 -1.38 -7.01 -2.94
C ASP A 11 -1.23 -8.53 -2.83
N ALA A 12 -1.67 -9.12 -1.73
CA ALA A 12 -1.59 -10.57 -1.54
C ALA A 12 -2.40 -11.34 -2.58
N ALA A 13 -3.44 -10.74 -3.14
CA ALA A 13 -4.22 -11.36 -4.22
C ALA A 13 -3.39 -11.52 -5.50
N ALA A 14 -2.51 -10.55 -5.79
CA ALA A 14 -1.64 -10.59 -6.97
C ALA A 14 -0.35 -11.37 -6.70
N GLU A 15 0.12 -11.38 -5.44
CA GLU A 15 1.38 -12.03 -5.05
C GLU A 15 1.17 -12.86 -3.79
N PRO A 16 0.55 -14.06 -3.91
CA PRO A 16 0.27 -14.90 -2.73
C PRO A 16 1.52 -15.38 -2.00
N ASP A 17 2.68 -15.45 -2.67
CA ASP A 17 3.94 -15.87 -2.05
C ASP A 17 4.46 -14.87 -1.01
N ILE A 18 3.79 -13.71 -0.88
CA ILE A 18 4.16 -12.71 0.12
C ILE A 18 4.19 -13.30 1.53
N PHE A 19 3.30 -14.22 1.86
CA PHE A 19 3.23 -14.80 3.19
C PHE A 19 4.47 -15.64 3.53
N THR A 20 5.03 -16.36 2.56
CA THR A 20 6.29 -17.08 2.74
C THR A 20 7.42 -16.09 3.00
N MET A 21 7.47 -14.99 2.28
CA MET A 21 8.48 -13.95 2.50
C MET A 21 8.34 -13.31 3.87
N LEU A 22 7.12 -12.99 4.30
CA LEU A 22 6.88 -12.40 5.61
C LEU A 22 7.31 -13.33 6.74
N ASP A 23 7.07 -14.64 6.59
CA ASP A 23 7.51 -15.64 7.57
C ASP A 23 9.02 -15.78 7.59
N THR A 24 9.66 -15.75 6.44
CA THR A 24 11.10 -16.01 6.29
C THR A 24 11.96 -14.81 6.66
N LEU A 25 11.62 -13.62 6.16
CA LEU A 25 12.40 -12.41 6.35
C LEU A 25 11.94 -11.60 7.56
N ASP A 26 10.70 -11.82 7.99
CA ASP A 26 10.09 -11.18 9.17
C ASP A 26 10.30 -9.65 9.24
N PRO A 27 10.00 -8.89 8.15
CA PRO A 27 10.09 -7.45 8.20
C PRO A 27 8.90 -6.88 8.98
N PRO A 28 9.03 -5.66 9.54
CA PRO A 28 7.85 -4.95 10.05
C PRO A 28 6.78 -4.86 8.96
N HIS A 29 5.57 -5.26 9.28
CA HIS A 29 4.46 -5.25 8.32
C HIS A 29 3.12 -5.17 9.02
N ALA A 30 2.11 -4.74 8.28
CA ALA A 30 0.74 -4.66 8.77
C ALA A 30 -0.24 -4.79 7.60
N CYS A 31 -1.34 -5.48 7.82
CA CYS A 31 -2.45 -5.48 6.88
C CYS A 31 -3.10 -4.08 6.86
N LEU A 32 -3.44 -3.57 5.69
CA LEU A 32 -4.10 -2.27 5.57
C LEU A 32 -5.58 -2.32 5.94
N TYR A 33 -6.20 -3.49 5.92
CA TYR A 33 -7.61 -3.61 6.30
C TYR A 33 -7.81 -3.40 7.80
N ALA A 34 -8.97 -2.84 8.16
CA ALA A 34 -9.36 -2.67 9.56
C ALA A 34 -9.71 -4.02 10.17
N GLU A 35 -9.28 -4.25 11.41
CA GLU A 35 -9.66 -5.44 12.15
C GLU A 35 -11.13 -5.35 12.61
N PRO A 36 -11.82 -6.49 12.77
CA PRO A 36 -11.30 -7.85 12.59
C PRO A 36 -11.26 -8.26 11.11
N VAL A 37 -10.27 -9.06 10.74
CA VAL A 37 -10.08 -9.56 9.38
C VAL A 37 -10.09 -11.08 9.42
N THR A 38 -10.93 -11.71 8.57
CA THR A 38 -10.94 -13.17 8.45
C THR A 38 -9.69 -13.65 7.70
N ASP A 39 -9.33 -14.92 7.90
CA ASP A 39 -8.18 -15.51 7.20
C ASP A 39 -8.35 -15.46 5.68
N GLU A 40 -9.58 -15.63 5.19
CA GLU A 40 -9.89 -15.55 3.75
C GLU A 40 -9.60 -14.17 3.19
N ILE A 41 -10.04 -13.12 3.89
CA ILE A 41 -9.81 -11.74 3.48
C ILE A 41 -8.34 -11.38 3.63
N LEU A 42 -7.70 -11.84 4.70
CA LEU A 42 -6.28 -11.61 4.94
C LEU A 42 -5.43 -12.15 3.78
N GLY A 43 -5.82 -13.31 3.22
CA GLY A 43 -5.11 -13.93 2.11
C GLY A 43 -5.13 -13.15 0.81
N VAL A 44 -6.00 -12.13 0.68
CA VAL A 44 -6.13 -11.29 -0.53
C VAL A 44 -6.00 -9.80 -0.24
N ALA A 45 -5.55 -9.46 0.97
CA ALA A 45 -5.47 -8.07 1.42
C ALA A 45 -4.16 -7.38 0.98
N PRO A 46 -4.15 -6.04 0.95
CA PRO A 46 -2.90 -5.31 0.79
C PRO A 46 -2.14 -5.24 2.12
N PHE A 47 -0.81 -5.41 2.03
CA PHE A 47 0.08 -5.34 3.20
C PHE A 47 1.06 -4.19 3.04
N LEU A 48 1.20 -3.40 4.10
CA LEU A 48 2.23 -2.38 4.21
C LEU A 48 3.45 -3.03 4.85
N ILE A 49 4.59 -2.98 4.17
CA ILE A 49 5.80 -3.70 4.57
C ILE A 49 6.98 -2.75 4.54
N LEU A 50 7.78 -2.73 5.61
CA LEU A 50 9.05 -2.01 5.56
C LEU A 50 9.96 -2.70 4.55
N ALA A 51 10.35 -1.98 3.50
CA ALA A 51 11.14 -2.54 2.43
C ALA A 51 12.62 -2.52 2.80
N THR A 52 13.03 -3.47 3.63
CA THR A 52 14.44 -3.72 3.94
C THR A 52 15.16 -4.15 2.68
N PRO A 53 16.53 -4.13 2.66
CA PRO A 53 17.25 -4.62 1.50
C PRO A 53 16.87 -6.03 1.06
N ASP A 54 16.61 -6.93 2.01
CA ASP A 54 16.18 -8.30 1.70
C ASP A 54 14.80 -8.33 1.05
N VAL A 55 13.87 -7.53 1.55
CA VAL A 55 12.51 -7.41 0.98
C VAL A 55 12.58 -6.85 -0.42
N LEU A 56 13.38 -5.79 -0.63
CA LEU A 56 13.55 -5.19 -1.95
C LEU A 56 14.14 -6.19 -2.95
N ALA A 57 15.13 -6.98 -2.53
CA ALA A 57 15.72 -8.00 -3.38
C ALA A 57 14.68 -9.06 -3.77
N TRP A 58 13.83 -9.45 -2.81
CA TRP A 58 12.76 -10.42 -3.07
C TRP A 58 11.74 -9.87 -4.06
N LEU A 59 11.31 -8.61 -3.87
CA LEU A 59 10.33 -7.96 -4.76
C LEU A 59 10.87 -7.74 -6.17
N LYS A 60 12.15 -7.44 -6.30
CA LYS A 60 12.78 -7.11 -7.57
C LYS A 60 12.68 -8.25 -8.60
N VAL A 61 12.64 -9.51 -8.14
CA VAL A 61 12.55 -10.68 -9.01
C VAL A 61 11.11 -11.15 -9.20
N ARG A 62 10.13 -10.49 -8.61
CA ARG A 62 8.73 -10.85 -8.75
C ARG A 62 8.13 -10.20 -9.98
N ARG A 63 7.16 -10.90 -10.60
CA ARG A 63 6.47 -10.40 -11.79
C ARG A 63 5.45 -9.33 -11.39
N PRO A 64 5.54 -8.11 -11.96
CA PRO A 64 4.49 -7.12 -11.71
C PRO A 64 3.14 -7.52 -12.32
N PRO A 65 2.01 -6.96 -11.85
CA PRO A 65 1.93 -5.94 -10.81
C PRO A 65 1.67 -6.56 -9.43
N TRP A 66 2.66 -6.53 -8.53
CA TRP A 66 2.47 -6.97 -7.15
C TRP A 66 2.03 -5.84 -6.21
N GLY A 67 2.26 -4.58 -6.56
CA GLY A 67 1.95 -3.41 -5.75
C GLY A 67 2.83 -2.23 -6.09
N ILE A 68 3.08 -1.39 -5.11
CA ILE A 68 3.87 -0.16 -5.28
C ILE A 68 4.92 -0.01 -4.17
N LEU A 69 5.96 0.78 -4.47
CA LEU A 69 6.92 1.26 -3.48
C LEU A 69 6.66 2.73 -3.19
N LEU A 70 6.88 3.14 -1.95
CA LEU A 70 6.78 4.54 -1.58
C LEU A 70 7.85 4.90 -0.55
N GLU A 71 8.13 6.19 -0.42
CA GLU A 71 9.08 6.73 0.54
C GLU A 71 8.34 7.59 1.56
N SER A 72 8.67 7.44 2.84
CA SER A 72 8.06 8.23 3.90
C SER A 72 8.97 8.27 5.12
N GLN A 73 8.88 9.38 5.87
CA GLN A 73 9.51 9.53 7.18
C GLN A 73 8.57 9.09 8.31
N ALA A 74 7.32 8.83 8.00
CA ALA A 74 6.31 8.50 9.00
C ALA A 74 6.53 7.09 9.56
N SER A 75 6.00 6.87 10.77
CA SER A 75 5.95 5.53 11.35
C SER A 75 4.97 4.64 10.58
N MET A 76 5.10 3.34 10.75
CA MET A 76 4.17 2.39 10.13
C MET A 76 2.72 2.66 10.56
N THR A 77 2.50 2.97 11.83
CA THR A 77 1.16 3.28 12.35
C THR A 77 0.54 4.49 11.66
N THR A 78 1.30 5.58 11.56
CA THR A 78 0.84 6.81 10.91
C THR A 78 0.57 6.58 9.43
N LEU A 79 1.49 5.90 8.75
CA LEU A 79 1.37 5.62 7.32
C LEU A 79 0.17 4.71 7.04
N ARG A 80 -0.03 3.67 7.86
CA ARG A 80 -1.17 2.77 7.76
C ARG A 80 -2.49 3.51 7.91
N GLN A 81 -2.59 4.37 8.93
CA GLN A 81 -3.81 5.15 9.16
C GLN A 81 -4.12 6.07 7.97
N HIS A 82 -3.10 6.69 7.40
CA HIS A 82 -3.27 7.54 6.23
C HIS A 82 -3.75 6.75 5.01
N LEU A 83 -3.08 5.65 4.70
CA LEU A 83 -3.37 4.85 3.50
C LEU A 83 -4.76 4.21 3.56
N ARG A 84 -5.22 3.83 4.75
CA ARG A 84 -6.54 3.22 4.91
C ARG A 84 -7.69 4.11 4.48
N LYS A 85 -7.49 5.42 4.52
CA LYS A 85 -8.51 6.39 4.09
C LYS A 85 -8.86 6.27 2.61
N TYR A 86 -7.94 5.74 1.81
CA TYR A 86 -8.08 5.70 0.34
C TYR A 86 -8.46 4.33 -0.21
N LEU A 87 -8.71 3.36 0.67
CA LEU A 87 -9.19 2.04 0.25
C LEU A 87 -10.63 2.09 -0.26
N HIS A 88 -11.38 3.12 0.12
CA HIS A 88 -12.75 3.30 -0.33
C HIS A 88 -12.91 4.71 -0.87
N VAL A 89 -13.57 4.83 -2.02
CA VAL A 89 -13.83 6.11 -2.65
C VAL A 89 -15.32 6.23 -2.99
N LEU A 90 -15.81 7.46 -2.97
CA LEU A 90 -17.18 7.76 -3.37
C LEU A 90 -17.16 8.27 -4.81
N LEU A 91 -17.77 7.52 -5.72
CA LEU A 91 -17.87 7.92 -7.12
C LEU A 91 -18.93 9.01 -7.28
N PRO A 92 -18.78 9.91 -8.29
CA PRO A 92 -19.78 10.94 -8.55
C PRO A 92 -21.18 10.34 -8.72
N GLY A 93 -22.15 10.89 -7.99
CA GLY A 93 -23.55 10.43 -8.04
C GLY A 93 -23.85 9.21 -7.20
N GLU A 94 -22.86 8.54 -6.63
CA GLU A 94 -23.04 7.37 -5.80
C GLU A 94 -23.13 7.76 -4.33
N LYS A 95 -23.92 7.01 -3.55
CA LYS A 95 -24.09 7.23 -2.12
C LYS A 95 -23.29 6.25 -1.28
N THR A 96 -22.89 5.11 -1.87
CA THR A 96 -22.14 4.06 -1.19
C THR A 96 -20.71 4.06 -1.67
N PRO A 97 -19.71 4.13 -0.77
CA PRO A 97 -18.32 4.03 -1.16
C PRO A 97 -18.02 2.69 -1.81
N VAL A 98 -17.13 2.71 -2.81
CA VAL A 98 -16.64 1.50 -3.48
C VAL A 98 -15.18 1.28 -3.11
N TYR A 99 -14.77 0.01 -3.09
CA TYR A 99 -13.39 -0.36 -2.82
C TYR A 99 -12.49 0.07 -3.97
N PHE A 100 -11.36 0.71 -3.65
CA PHE A 100 -10.42 1.21 -4.65
C PHE A 100 -9.00 0.68 -4.37
N ARG A 101 -8.46 -0.05 -5.34
CA ARG A 101 -7.11 -0.63 -5.25
C ARG A 101 -6.07 0.38 -5.74
N PHE A 102 -5.86 1.47 -4.98
CA PHE A 102 -4.89 2.51 -5.35
C PHE A 102 -3.46 1.96 -5.44
N TYR A 103 -3.15 0.91 -4.70
CA TYR A 103 -1.82 0.30 -4.64
C TYR A 103 -1.51 -0.58 -5.85
N ASP A 104 -2.44 -0.75 -6.78
CA ASP A 104 -2.18 -1.38 -8.07
C ASP A 104 -1.52 -0.34 -8.98
N PRO A 105 -0.32 -0.62 -9.55
CA PRO A 105 0.35 0.35 -10.43
C PRO A 105 -0.50 0.78 -11.62
N ARG A 106 -1.42 -0.06 -12.06
CA ARG A 106 -2.33 0.26 -13.16
C ARG A 106 -3.38 1.30 -12.77
N ASN A 107 -3.61 1.49 -11.46
CA ASN A 107 -4.60 2.42 -10.93
C ASN A 107 -3.97 3.70 -10.38
N ILE A 108 -2.78 3.59 -9.74
CA ILE A 108 -2.17 4.73 -9.03
C ILE A 108 -1.78 5.86 -9.99
N TRP A 109 -1.18 5.54 -11.12
CA TRP A 109 -0.71 6.55 -12.05
C TRP A 109 -1.87 7.30 -12.73
N PRO A 110 -2.92 6.61 -13.24
CA PRO A 110 -4.11 7.31 -13.72
C PRO A 110 -4.78 8.17 -12.65
N LEU A 111 -4.84 7.69 -11.39
CA LEU A 111 -5.39 8.48 -10.29
C LEU A 111 -4.61 9.79 -10.10
N ILE A 112 -3.30 9.69 -9.96
CA ILE A 112 -2.45 10.87 -9.71
C ILE A 112 -2.60 11.89 -10.84
N SER A 113 -2.75 11.43 -12.08
CA SER A 113 -2.84 12.32 -13.24
C SER A 113 -4.10 13.17 -13.26
N VAL A 114 -5.17 12.80 -12.54
CA VAL A 114 -6.44 13.51 -12.53
C VAL A 114 -6.68 14.31 -11.25
N LEU A 115 -5.81 14.16 -10.24
CA LEU A 115 -5.95 14.90 -8.99
C LEU A 115 -5.48 16.35 -9.16
N SER A 116 -6.22 17.28 -8.55
CA SER A 116 -5.76 18.67 -8.45
C SER A 116 -4.53 18.72 -7.52
N PRO A 117 -3.74 19.83 -7.56
CA PRO A 117 -2.59 19.95 -6.65
C PRO A 117 -2.96 19.79 -5.18
N TRP A 118 -4.11 20.31 -4.76
CA TRP A 118 -4.57 20.18 -3.38
C TRP A 118 -4.96 18.73 -3.06
N GLU A 119 -5.69 18.09 -3.97
CA GLU A 119 -6.07 16.69 -3.81
C GLU A 119 -4.85 15.77 -3.76
N LEU A 120 -3.86 16.02 -4.62
CA LEU A 120 -2.61 15.26 -4.63
C LEU A 120 -1.86 15.44 -3.32
N HIS A 121 -1.77 16.66 -2.81
CA HIS A 121 -1.13 16.94 -1.53
C HIS A 121 -1.82 16.18 -0.39
N SER A 122 -3.14 16.16 -0.38
CA SER A 122 -3.92 15.43 0.63
C SER A 122 -3.72 13.92 0.51
N PHE A 123 -3.72 13.40 -0.72
CA PHE A 123 -3.52 11.96 -0.97
C PHE A 123 -2.13 11.52 -0.54
N LEU A 124 -1.10 12.27 -0.89
CA LEU A 124 0.27 11.92 -0.50
C LEU A 124 0.45 11.99 1.01
N GLY A 125 -0.09 13.04 1.67
CA GLY A 125 0.03 13.18 3.12
C GLY A 125 1.46 13.00 3.60
N PRO A 126 1.76 11.97 4.41
CA PRO A 126 3.12 11.72 4.90
C PRO A 126 4.04 11.04 3.87
N ILE A 127 3.56 10.78 2.65
CA ILE A 127 4.35 10.11 1.61
C ILE A 127 5.20 11.13 0.89
N ASN A 128 6.51 10.89 0.80
CA ASN A 128 7.45 11.79 0.13
C ASN A 128 7.56 11.50 -1.37
N ALA A 129 7.45 10.22 -1.76
CA ALA A 129 7.54 9.78 -3.15
C ALA A 129 6.88 8.42 -3.31
N ILE A 130 6.49 8.11 -4.54
CA ILE A 130 5.91 6.82 -4.92
C ILE A 130 6.78 6.14 -5.97
#